data_93826f105d7bf70ab68bfd33c65cf6bd
#
_entry.id   93826f105d7bf70ab68bfd33c65cf6bd
#
_cell.length_a   1.000
_cell.length_b   1.000
_cell.length_c   1.000
_cell.angle_alpha   90.00
_cell.angle_beta   90.00
_cell.angle_gamma   90.00
#
_symmetry.space_group_name_H-M   'P 1'
#
loop_
_entity.id
_entity.type
_entity.pdbx_description
1 polymer ?
#
loop_
_entity_poly.entity_id
_entity_poly.type
_entity_poly.pdbx_seq_one_letter_code
_entity_poly.pdbx_strand_id
1 'polypeptide(L)'
;ATCCRRITTTLGAMTSSPFGRVLTAMVTPMTADGEVDPAGTDALVDHLLATGHDGIVVNGTTGEASTLTDDESVEMMRRVKERAGDRAAVVAGVGSNDTRHAVHMARRAADVGADALLLVSPYYNKPTQPGLIAHCHAVADSTDLPVVLYDIPGRTGIPFTTPTLIDLADHPRIVAVKDAKGDLAASTKVMAATDLLWFSGEDALTLPLLAIGAVGTVSVVGHVAGAQYAAMIAAVDRGDLTEARRIHEALI
;
A
#
# COMPACT_ATOMS: atom_id res chain seq x y z
N ALA A 1 -2.69 32.57 -16.82
CA ALA A 1 -2.55 33.30 -15.58
C ALA A 1 -3.54 32.70 -14.57
N THR A 2 -3.12 31.84 -13.68
CA THR A 2 -3.64 31.70 -12.29
C THR A 2 -2.98 30.50 -11.70
N CYS A 3 -1.72 30.64 -11.33
CA CYS A 3 -1.05 29.63 -10.52
C CYS A 3 -0.57 30.38 -9.27
N CYS A 4 -1.43 30.45 -8.26
CA CYS A 4 -1.04 30.76 -6.90
C CYS A 4 -2.21 30.40 -5.98
N ARG A 5 -2.44 29.09 -5.74
CA ARG A 5 -3.14 28.65 -4.54
C ARG A 5 -2.16 28.81 -3.38
N ARG A 6 -2.61 29.54 -2.36
CA ARG A 6 -1.84 29.89 -1.17
C ARG A 6 -1.26 28.63 -0.53
N ILE A 7 0.06 28.61 -0.42
CA ILE A 7 0.77 27.75 0.53
C ILE A 7 0.44 28.27 1.93
N THR A 8 -0.64 27.78 2.51
CA THR A 8 -0.92 27.85 3.94
C THR A 8 -1.20 26.42 4.42
N THR A 9 -0.21 25.56 4.24
CA THR A 9 -0.19 24.32 5.00
C THR A 9 0.65 24.62 6.23
N THR A 10 -0.02 24.93 7.33
CA THR A 10 0.57 24.80 8.66
C THR A 10 1.16 23.42 8.78
N LEU A 11 2.45 23.31 9.06
CA LEU A 11 3.13 22.09 9.52
C LEU A 11 2.46 21.61 10.84
N GLY A 12 1.27 21.04 10.79
CA GLY A 12 0.53 20.77 12.01
C GLY A 12 -0.71 19.90 11.89
N ALA A 13 -1.09 19.46 10.72
CA ALA A 13 -2.12 18.43 10.57
C ALA A 13 -1.51 17.28 9.78
N MET A 14 -0.84 16.37 10.48
CA MET A 14 -0.44 15.11 9.89
C MET A 14 -1.72 14.35 9.53
N THR A 15 -1.90 14.09 8.25
CA THR A 15 -3.06 13.41 7.70
C THR A 15 -3.15 12.03 8.34
N SER A 16 -4.20 11.80 9.12
CA SER A 16 -4.50 10.47 9.64
C SER A 16 -4.89 9.60 8.45
N SER A 17 -4.15 8.52 8.26
CA SER A 17 -4.50 7.53 7.25
C SER A 17 -5.51 6.54 7.84
N PRO A 18 -6.60 6.22 7.14
CA PRO A 18 -7.55 5.20 7.57
C PRO A 18 -6.95 3.78 7.55
N PHE A 19 -5.77 3.63 6.93
CA PHE A 19 -5.08 2.34 6.79
C PHE A 19 -3.96 2.17 7.81
N GLY A 20 -3.74 3.16 8.69
CA GLY A 20 -2.54 3.24 9.50
C GLY A 20 -1.36 3.86 8.75
N ARG A 21 -0.17 3.80 9.33
CA ARG A 21 1.05 4.41 8.80
C ARG A 21 2.22 3.44 8.69
N VAL A 22 2.22 2.39 9.51
CA VAL A 22 3.18 1.28 9.47
C VAL A 22 2.45 0.04 8.98
N LEU A 23 2.51 -0.19 7.68
CA LEU A 23 1.95 -1.37 7.06
C LEU A 23 3.08 -2.31 6.65
N THR A 24 2.81 -3.62 6.72
CA THR A 24 3.71 -4.63 6.14
C THR A 24 2.99 -5.42 5.05
N ALA A 25 3.65 -5.53 3.88
CA ALA A 25 3.25 -6.49 2.86
C ALA A 25 3.65 -7.88 3.36
N MET A 26 2.73 -8.54 4.08
CA MET A 26 3.01 -9.79 4.77
C MET A 26 3.29 -10.95 3.81
N VAL A 27 4.20 -11.83 4.21
CA VAL A 27 4.39 -13.12 3.53
C VAL A 27 3.17 -14.02 3.78
N THR A 28 2.96 -15.00 2.91
CA THR A 28 2.01 -16.08 3.16
C THR A 28 2.77 -17.22 3.83
N PRO A 29 2.56 -17.50 5.12
CA PRO A 29 3.14 -18.67 5.76
C PRO A 29 2.68 -19.96 5.08
N MET A 30 3.63 -20.85 4.82
CA MET A 30 3.39 -22.13 4.15
C MET A 30 3.99 -23.28 4.94
N THR A 31 3.37 -24.44 4.84
CA THR A 31 3.90 -25.71 5.38
C THR A 31 5.10 -26.18 4.55
N ALA A 32 5.78 -27.21 5.02
CA ALA A 32 6.88 -27.85 4.27
C ALA A 32 6.43 -28.44 2.92
N ASP A 33 5.15 -28.74 2.79
CA ASP A 33 4.55 -29.30 1.56
C ASP A 33 4.05 -28.21 0.61
N GLY A 34 4.20 -26.92 0.96
CA GLY A 34 3.82 -25.75 0.15
C GLY A 34 2.34 -25.35 0.29
N GLU A 35 1.61 -25.93 1.23
CA GLU A 35 0.24 -25.53 1.53
C GLU A 35 0.23 -24.30 2.44
N VAL A 36 -0.79 -23.44 2.34
CA VAL A 36 -0.97 -22.29 3.24
C VAL A 36 -1.05 -22.79 4.70
N ASP A 37 -0.25 -22.19 5.59
CA ASP A 37 -0.24 -22.50 7.03
C ASP A 37 -1.14 -21.52 7.81
N PRO A 38 -2.34 -21.97 8.23
CA PRO A 38 -3.24 -21.15 9.01
C PRO A 38 -2.68 -20.73 10.38
N ALA A 39 -1.95 -21.62 11.05
CA ALA A 39 -1.41 -21.33 12.38
C ALA A 39 -0.23 -20.35 12.28
N GLY A 40 0.64 -20.52 11.27
CA GLY A 40 1.69 -19.56 10.95
C GLY A 40 1.14 -18.20 10.58
N THR A 41 0.02 -18.15 9.86
CA THR A 41 -0.68 -16.89 9.51
C THR A 41 -1.14 -16.15 10.77
N ASP A 42 -1.80 -16.83 11.70
CA ASP A 42 -2.25 -16.22 12.97
C ASP A 42 -1.07 -15.69 13.78
N ALA A 43 -0.02 -16.50 13.91
CA ALA A 43 1.18 -16.11 14.64
C ALA A 43 1.87 -14.88 14.02
N LEU A 44 1.91 -14.81 12.68
CA LEU A 44 2.48 -13.65 11.97
C LEU A 44 1.63 -12.39 12.18
N VAL A 45 0.30 -12.47 12.08
CA VAL A 45 -0.58 -11.33 12.35
C VAL A 45 -0.37 -10.81 13.77
N ASP A 46 -0.34 -11.71 14.78
CA ASP A 46 -0.08 -11.32 16.17
C ASP A 46 1.28 -10.66 16.34
N HIS A 47 2.32 -11.18 15.68
CA HIS A 47 3.66 -10.59 15.70
C HIS A 47 3.67 -9.18 15.11
N LEU A 48 3.04 -8.97 13.95
CA LEU A 48 2.96 -7.65 13.31
C LEU A 48 2.24 -6.65 14.22
N LEU A 49 1.11 -7.02 14.80
CA LEU A 49 0.36 -6.19 15.75
C LEU A 49 1.19 -5.85 16.99
N ALA A 50 1.91 -6.82 17.54
CA ALA A 50 2.75 -6.62 18.73
C ALA A 50 3.99 -5.75 18.45
N THR A 51 4.40 -5.62 17.19
CA THR A 51 5.58 -4.84 16.77
C THR A 51 5.26 -3.47 16.17
N GLY A 52 4.04 -2.96 16.41
CA GLY A 52 3.68 -1.56 16.13
C GLY A 52 3.09 -1.33 14.74
N HIS A 53 2.56 -2.37 14.11
CA HIS A 53 1.81 -2.23 12.86
C HIS A 53 0.37 -1.81 13.15
N ASP A 54 -0.10 -0.87 12.37
CA ASP A 54 -1.47 -0.37 12.34
C ASP A 54 -2.18 -0.69 11.01
N GLY A 55 -1.46 -1.37 10.10
CA GLY A 55 -2.02 -1.93 8.87
C GLY A 55 -1.27 -3.17 8.40
N ILE A 56 -1.97 -4.04 7.68
CA ILE A 56 -1.43 -5.28 7.09
C ILE A 56 -1.87 -5.34 5.63
N VAL A 57 -0.92 -5.53 4.71
CA VAL A 57 -1.23 -5.82 3.31
C VAL A 57 -1.14 -7.32 3.10
N VAL A 58 -2.25 -7.96 2.79
CA VAL A 58 -2.34 -9.40 2.49
C VAL A 58 -2.41 -9.64 0.98
N ASN A 59 -1.86 -10.74 0.51
CA ASN A 59 -1.84 -11.11 -0.92
C ASN A 59 -1.21 -10.05 -1.83
N GLY A 60 -0.19 -9.36 -1.32
CA GLY A 60 0.71 -8.57 -2.17
C GLY A 60 1.74 -9.47 -2.86
N THR A 61 2.68 -8.87 -3.58
CA THR A 61 3.79 -9.59 -4.23
C THR A 61 4.62 -10.40 -3.22
N THR A 62 4.87 -9.83 -2.04
CA THR A 62 5.60 -10.49 -0.94
C THR A 62 4.84 -11.70 -0.39
N GLY A 63 3.51 -11.67 -0.43
CA GLY A 63 2.64 -12.77 -0.04
C GLY A 63 2.43 -13.82 -1.13
N GLU A 64 3.21 -13.78 -2.21
CA GLU A 64 3.19 -14.78 -3.30
C GLU A 64 1.81 -14.94 -3.94
N ALA A 65 1.03 -13.85 -4.05
CA ALA A 65 -0.34 -13.88 -4.58
C ALA A 65 -0.47 -14.54 -5.98
N SER A 66 0.61 -14.55 -6.76
CA SER A 66 0.61 -15.16 -8.10
C SER A 66 0.66 -16.69 -8.10
N THR A 67 0.94 -17.31 -6.96
CA THR A 67 1.07 -18.78 -6.81
C THR A 67 -0.06 -19.36 -5.96
N LEU A 68 -0.90 -18.52 -5.35
CA LEU A 68 -2.10 -18.92 -4.64
C LEU A 68 -3.29 -19.08 -5.60
N THR A 69 -4.16 -20.01 -5.32
CA THR A 69 -5.48 -20.06 -5.94
C THR A 69 -6.35 -18.90 -5.41
N ASP A 70 -7.43 -18.58 -6.13
CA ASP A 70 -8.40 -17.56 -5.69
C ASP A 70 -8.98 -17.88 -4.30
N ASP A 71 -9.27 -19.17 -4.04
CA ASP A 71 -9.85 -19.59 -2.77
C ASP A 71 -8.85 -19.49 -1.62
N GLU A 72 -7.60 -19.87 -1.81
CA GLU A 72 -6.53 -19.64 -0.83
C GLU A 72 -6.32 -18.15 -0.56
N SER A 73 -6.32 -17.34 -1.61
CA SER A 73 -6.19 -15.89 -1.52
C SER A 73 -7.32 -15.27 -0.69
N VAL A 74 -8.56 -15.68 -0.92
CA VAL A 74 -9.73 -15.18 -0.17
C VAL A 74 -9.73 -15.68 1.27
N GLU A 75 -9.36 -16.94 1.50
CA GLU A 75 -9.22 -17.48 2.85
C GLU A 75 -8.14 -16.76 3.65
N MET A 76 -7.01 -16.42 3.03
CA MET A 76 -5.97 -15.59 3.64
C MET A 76 -6.51 -14.20 4.04
N MET A 77 -7.24 -13.52 3.13
CA MET A 77 -7.85 -12.22 3.43
C MET A 77 -8.80 -12.33 4.63
N ARG A 78 -9.70 -13.31 4.61
CA ARG A 78 -10.68 -13.56 5.67
C ARG A 78 -9.97 -13.81 7.01
N ARG A 79 -9.00 -14.71 7.03
CA ARG A 79 -8.27 -15.10 8.25
C ARG A 79 -7.49 -13.94 8.84
N VAL A 80 -6.76 -13.19 8.00
CA VAL A 80 -6.01 -12.00 8.44
C VAL A 80 -6.97 -10.95 9.02
N LYS A 81 -8.13 -10.71 8.36
CA LYS A 81 -9.14 -9.76 8.86
C LYS A 81 -9.75 -10.20 10.18
N GLU A 82 -10.12 -11.46 10.31
CA GLU A 82 -10.65 -12.01 11.57
C GLU A 82 -9.62 -11.92 12.69
N ARG A 83 -8.34 -12.25 12.41
CA ARG A 83 -7.29 -12.19 13.42
C ARG A 83 -6.91 -10.77 13.80
N ALA A 84 -6.83 -9.85 12.84
CA ALA A 84 -6.53 -8.44 13.10
C ALA A 84 -7.68 -7.74 13.85
N GLY A 85 -8.93 -8.04 13.49
CA GLY A 85 -10.12 -7.36 14.00
C GLY A 85 -10.03 -5.85 13.70
N ASP A 86 -10.26 -5.03 14.72
CA ASP A 86 -10.19 -3.57 14.64
C ASP A 86 -8.81 -3.02 15.06
N ARG A 87 -7.81 -3.91 15.30
CA ARG A 87 -6.48 -3.51 15.76
C ARG A 87 -5.58 -3.00 14.64
N ALA A 88 -5.84 -3.41 13.41
CA ALA A 88 -5.12 -2.94 12.23
C ALA A 88 -6.03 -3.00 11.00
N ALA A 89 -5.83 -2.08 10.06
CA ALA A 89 -6.49 -2.13 8.75
C ALA A 89 -5.92 -3.27 7.90
N VAL A 90 -6.79 -3.98 7.19
CA VAL A 90 -6.41 -5.05 6.26
C VAL A 90 -6.62 -4.59 4.82
N VAL A 91 -5.51 -4.41 4.10
CA VAL A 91 -5.48 -3.99 2.69
C VAL A 91 -5.26 -5.22 1.82
N ALA A 92 -6.27 -5.60 1.05
CA ALA A 92 -6.26 -6.82 0.25
C ALA A 92 -5.64 -6.61 -1.14
N GLY A 93 -4.62 -7.37 -1.49
CA GLY A 93 -4.06 -7.40 -2.84
C GLY A 93 -5.00 -8.11 -3.80
N VAL A 94 -5.53 -7.36 -4.77
CA VAL A 94 -6.52 -7.85 -5.77
C VAL A 94 -6.07 -7.64 -7.21
N GLY A 95 -4.89 -7.02 -7.39
CA GLY A 95 -4.39 -6.67 -8.73
C GLY A 95 -4.06 -7.88 -9.57
N SER A 96 -4.50 -7.84 -10.82
CA SER A 96 -4.24 -8.84 -11.86
C SER A 96 -4.01 -8.13 -13.19
N ASN A 97 -3.36 -8.81 -14.12
CA ASN A 97 -3.26 -8.36 -15.50
C ASN A 97 -4.52 -8.66 -16.37
N ASP A 98 -5.51 -9.35 -15.78
CA ASP A 98 -6.87 -9.49 -16.30
C ASP A 98 -7.82 -8.61 -15.47
N THR A 99 -8.42 -7.60 -16.10
CA THR A 99 -9.34 -6.67 -15.43
C THR A 99 -10.56 -7.39 -14.83
N ARG A 100 -11.10 -8.42 -15.49
CA ARG A 100 -12.26 -9.18 -14.98
C ARG A 100 -11.88 -9.95 -13.70
N HIS A 101 -10.70 -10.55 -13.71
CA HIS A 101 -10.19 -11.25 -12.53
C HIS A 101 -9.92 -10.28 -11.37
N ALA A 102 -9.30 -9.11 -11.62
CA ALA A 102 -9.12 -8.09 -10.59
C ALA A 102 -10.45 -7.61 -9.99
N VAL A 103 -11.48 -7.38 -10.82
CA VAL A 103 -12.84 -7.04 -10.37
C VAL A 103 -13.47 -8.19 -9.56
N HIS A 104 -13.29 -9.44 -9.99
CA HIS A 104 -13.78 -10.60 -9.25
C HIS A 104 -13.15 -10.68 -7.85
N MET A 105 -11.84 -10.56 -7.76
CA MET A 105 -11.11 -10.60 -6.50
C MET A 105 -11.42 -9.40 -5.59
N ALA A 106 -11.63 -8.22 -6.16
CA ALA A 106 -12.04 -7.04 -5.39
C ALA A 106 -13.38 -7.25 -4.68
N ARG A 107 -14.36 -7.85 -5.36
CA ARG A 107 -15.66 -8.20 -4.75
C ARG A 107 -15.51 -9.23 -3.64
N ARG A 108 -14.74 -10.28 -3.88
CA ARG A 108 -14.46 -11.31 -2.87
C ARG A 108 -13.75 -10.74 -1.64
N ALA A 109 -12.82 -9.79 -1.84
CA ALA A 109 -12.17 -9.09 -0.74
C ALA A 109 -13.15 -8.25 0.09
N ALA A 110 -14.10 -7.57 -0.57
CA ALA A 110 -15.17 -6.85 0.11
C ALA A 110 -16.09 -7.79 0.91
N ASP A 111 -16.47 -8.94 0.32
CA ASP A 111 -17.34 -9.94 0.96
C ASP A 111 -16.73 -10.52 2.25
N VAL A 112 -15.40 -10.61 2.34
CA VAL A 112 -14.70 -11.08 3.57
C VAL A 112 -14.31 -9.95 4.52
N GLY A 113 -14.71 -8.70 4.23
CA GLY A 113 -14.59 -7.57 5.12
C GLY A 113 -13.22 -6.89 5.12
N ALA A 114 -12.46 -6.97 4.04
CA ALA A 114 -11.25 -6.15 3.88
C ALA A 114 -11.56 -4.66 4.04
N ASP A 115 -10.60 -3.88 4.54
CA ASP A 115 -10.79 -2.44 4.78
C ASP A 115 -10.41 -1.59 3.54
N ALA A 116 -9.57 -2.13 2.65
CA ALA A 116 -9.15 -1.48 1.41
C ALA A 116 -8.62 -2.51 0.40
N LEU A 117 -8.46 -2.06 -0.84
CA LEU A 117 -7.88 -2.85 -1.93
C LEU A 117 -6.48 -2.32 -2.28
N LEU A 118 -5.49 -3.20 -2.48
CA LEU A 118 -4.22 -2.87 -3.12
C LEU A 118 -4.29 -3.29 -4.59
N LEU A 119 -4.19 -2.33 -5.49
CA LEU A 119 -4.30 -2.54 -6.93
C LEU A 119 -2.97 -2.25 -7.63
N VAL A 120 -2.21 -3.29 -7.93
CA VAL A 120 -1.02 -3.17 -8.76
C VAL A 120 -1.42 -2.95 -10.22
N SER A 121 -0.63 -2.15 -10.96
CA SER A 121 -0.85 -2.00 -12.40
C SER A 121 -0.76 -3.36 -13.11
N PRO A 122 -1.54 -3.61 -14.19
CA PRO A 122 -1.45 -4.83 -14.97
C PRO A 122 -0.01 -5.10 -15.39
N TYR A 123 0.54 -6.19 -14.88
CA TYR A 123 1.90 -6.64 -15.15
C TYR A 123 1.96 -7.45 -16.46
N TYR A 124 3.14 -7.54 -17.07
CA TYR A 124 3.40 -8.29 -18.30
C TYR A 124 2.79 -7.68 -19.55
N ASN A 125 1.46 -7.38 -19.56
CA ASN A 125 0.70 -6.90 -20.73
C ASN A 125 1.10 -5.49 -21.16
N LYS A 126 1.69 -4.67 -20.28
CA LYS A 126 2.12 -3.29 -20.54
C LYS A 126 1.05 -2.44 -21.22
N PRO A 127 -0.13 -2.24 -20.61
CA PRO A 127 -1.21 -1.45 -21.20
C PRO A 127 -0.78 0.01 -21.43
N THR A 128 -1.49 0.70 -22.34
CA THR A 128 -1.37 2.16 -22.47
C THR A 128 -1.90 2.87 -21.23
N GLN A 129 -1.51 4.13 -21.00
CA GLN A 129 -2.01 4.91 -19.86
C GLN A 129 -3.56 5.02 -19.83
N PRO A 130 -4.26 5.28 -20.94
CA PRO A 130 -5.73 5.23 -20.96
C PRO A 130 -6.30 3.84 -20.60
N GLY A 131 -5.65 2.75 -21.05
CA GLY A 131 -6.02 1.39 -20.66
C GLY A 131 -5.81 1.13 -19.18
N LEU A 132 -4.75 1.68 -18.59
CA LEU A 132 -4.47 1.60 -17.16
C LEU A 132 -5.52 2.35 -16.33
N ILE A 133 -5.92 3.56 -16.76
CA ILE A 133 -7.02 4.33 -16.15
C ILE A 133 -8.31 3.52 -16.18
N ALA A 134 -8.69 3.00 -17.35
CA ALA A 134 -9.91 2.20 -17.49
C ALA A 134 -9.91 0.95 -16.61
N HIS A 135 -8.76 0.27 -16.48
CA HIS A 135 -8.59 -0.87 -15.57
C HIS A 135 -8.80 -0.46 -14.10
N CYS A 136 -8.16 0.62 -13.66
CA CYS A 136 -8.27 1.11 -12.28
C CYS A 136 -9.72 1.52 -11.95
N HIS A 137 -10.39 2.23 -12.84
CA HIS A 137 -11.80 2.60 -12.68
C HIS A 137 -12.70 1.37 -12.59
N ALA A 138 -12.53 0.38 -13.46
CA ALA A 138 -13.34 -0.84 -13.44
C ALA A 138 -13.23 -1.59 -12.10
N VAL A 139 -12.03 -1.63 -11.50
CA VAL A 139 -11.85 -2.24 -10.17
C VAL A 139 -12.43 -1.35 -9.08
N ALA A 140 -12.15 -0.06 -9.09
CA ALA A 140 -12.66 0.89 -8.08
C ALA A 140 -14.19 0.98 -8.09
N ASP A 141 -14.84 0.85 -9.25
CA ASP A 141 -16.30 0.87 -9.37
C ASP A 141 -16.97 -0.44 -8.92
N SER A 142 -16.20 -1.50 -8.73
CA SER A 142 -16.74 -2.83 -8.46
C SER A 142 -17.16 -3.06 -7.01
N THR A 143 -16.69 -2.21 -6.07
CA THR A 143 -16.98 -2.28 -4.62
C THR A 143 -17.02 -0.86 -4.02
N ASP A 144 -17.43 -0.74 -2.76
CA ASP A 144 -17.36 0.53 -2.02
C ASP A 144 -16.03 0.72 -1.27
N LEU A 145 -15.11 -0.24 -1.36
CA LEU A 145 -13.83 -0.15 -0.67
C LEU A 145 -12.88 0.89 -1.30
N PRO A 146 -12.12 1.60 -0.48
CA PRO A 146 -11.06 2.48 -0.96
C PRO A 146 -9.94 1.67 -1.64
N VAL A 147 -9.32 2.28 -2.64
CA VAL A 147 -8.26 1.68 -3.46
C VAL A 147 -6.93 2.38 -3.22
N VAL A 148 -5.92 1.59 -2.93
CA VAL A 148 -4.51 1.97 -2.90
C VAL A 148 -3.87 1.49 -4.20
N LEU A 149 -3.47 2.42 -5.07
CA LEU A 149 -2.74 2.07 -6.30
C LEU A 149 -1.32 1.61 -5.94
N TYR A 150 -0.80 0.63 -6.67
CA TYR A 150 0.57 0.16 -6.46
C TYR A 150 1.42 0.37 -7.71
N ASP A 151 2.37 1.32 -7.64
CA ASP A 151 3.29 1.68 -8.73
C ASP A 151 4.66 1.01 -8.51
N ILE A 152 4.91 -0.07 -9.28
CA ILE A 152 6.17 -0.83 -9.24
C ILE A 152 6.64 -1.20 -10.66
N PRO A 153 7.09 -0.23 -11.46
CA PRO A 153 7.43 -0.46 -12.87
C PRO A 153 8.56 -1.47 -13.08
N GLY A 154 9.45 -1.65 -12.10
CA GLY A 154 10.48 -2.68 -12.14
C GLY A 154 9.93 -4.12 -12.23
N ARG A 155 8.69 -4.36 -11.79
CA ARG A 155 7.99 -5.66 -11.88
C ARG A 155 6.90 -5.66 -12.94
N THR A 156 6.14 -4.57 -13.06
CA THR A 156 4.99 -4.51 -13.98
C THR A 156 5.39 -4.15 -15.42
N GLY A 157 6.54 -3.53 -15.61
CA GLY A 157 7.06 -3.11 -16.91
C GLY A 157 6.53 -1.76 -17.40
N ILE A 158 5.59 -1.13 -16.67
CA ILE A 158 5.10 0.22 -16.94
C ILE A 158 4.86 0.97 -15.62
N PRO A 159 5.20 2.28 -15.53
CA PRO A 159 4.81 3.14 -14.43
C PRO A 159 3.40 3.71 -14.64
N PHE A 160 2.77 4.15 -13.55
CA PHE A 160 1.82 5.23 -13.64
C PHE A 160 2.56 6.54 -13.93
N THR A 161 2.13 7.27 -14.98
CA THR A 161 2.68 8.60 -15.23
C THR A 161 2.07 9.64 -14.27
N THR A 162 2.75 10.78 -14.08
CA THR A 162 2.20 11.89 -13.27
C THR A 162 0.80 12.33 -13.74
N PRO A 163 0.54 12.54 -15.05
CA PRO A 163 -0.82 12.87 -15.50
C PRO A 163 -1.84 11.78 -15.20
N THR A 164 -1.46 10.51 -15.32
CA THR A 164 -2.35 9.37 -15.04
C THR A 164 -2.74 9.30 -13.56
N LEU A 165 -1.80 9.53 -12.63
CA LEU A 165 -2.11 9.55 -11.20
C LEU A 165 -2.99 10.74 -10.83
N ILE A 166 -2.79 11.91 -11.47
CA ILE A 166 -3.64 13.08 -11.26
C ILE A 166 -5.07 12.82 -11.77
N ASP A 167 -5.23 12.18 -12.94
CA ASP A 167 -6.53 11.79 -13.47
C ASP A 167 -7.25 10.79 -12.55
N LEU A 168 -6.52 9.74 -12.11
CA LEU A 168 -7.06 8.72 -11.20
C LEU A 168 -7.45 9.28 -9.82
N ALA A 169 -6.82 10.37 -9.37
CA ALA A 169 -7.16 11.03 -8.11
C ALA A 169 -8.55 11.67 -8.10
N ASP A 170 -9.14 11.94 -9.27
CA ASP A 170 -10.52 12.43 -9.38
C ASP A 170 -11.56 11.35 -9.04
N HIS A 171 -11.16 10.07 -8.99
CA HIS A 171 -12.08 8.99 -8.64
C HIS A 171 -12.22 8.88 -7.11
N PRO A 172 -13.45 8.96 -6.54
CA PRO A 172 -13.67 9.10 -5.09
C PRO A 172 -13.17 7.92 -4.26
N ARG A 173 -13.01 6.74 -4.85
CA ARG A 173 -12.49 5.55 -4.16
C ARG A 173 -11.00 5.31 -4.36
N ILE A 174 -10.33 6.02 -5.25
CA ILE A 174 -8.87 5.94 -5.39
C ILE A 174 -8.25 6.98 -4.46
N VAL A 175 -7.72 6.54 -3.32
CA VAL A 175 -7.40 7.42 -2.20
C VAL A 175 -5.92 7.42 -1.81
N ALA A 176 -5.14 6.47 -2.32
CA ALA A 176 -3.74 6.35 -1.94
C ALA A 176 -2.87 5.73 -3.03
N VAL A 177 -1.57 5.90 -2.88
CA VAL A 177 -0.53 5.27 -3.70
C VAL A 177 0.51 4.60 -2.81
N LYS A 178 0.83 3.32 -3.08
CA LYS A 178 2.04 2.65 -2.65
C LYS A 178 3.09 2.85 -3.75
N ASP A 179 4.11 3.67 -3.47
CA ASP A 179 5.16 4.03 -4.43
C ASP A 179 6.41 3.18 -4.25
N ALA A 180 6.67 2.29 -5.19
CA ALA A 180 7.92 1.55 -5.35
C ALA A 180 8.61 1.87 -6.69
N LYS A 181 8.34 3.04 -7.27
CA LYS A 181 8.98 3.54 -8.48
C LYS A 181 10.27 4.28 -8.17
N GLY A 182 10.32 5.01 -7.05
CA GLY A 182 11.52 5.73 -6.60
C GLY A 182 11.79 7.06 -7.31
N ASP A 183 10.83 7.63 -8.04
CA ASP A 183 10.94 8.95 -8.67
C ASP A 183 10.35 10.03 -7.73
N LEU A 184 11.18 10.50 -6.78
CA LEU A 184 10.75 11.50 -5.78
C LEU A 184 10.24 12.80 -6.42
N ALA A 185 10.77 13.19 -7.58
CA ALA A 185 10.33 14.41 -8.27
C ALA A 185 8.93 14.23 -8.85
N ALA A 186 8.61 13.08 -9.45
CA ALA A 186 7.27 12.75 -9.91
C ALA A 186 6.30 12.62 -8.73
N SER A 187 6.70 11.93 -7.65
CA SER A 187 5.88 11.76 -6.44
C SER A 187 5.53 13.10 -5.80
N THR A 188 6.51 14.02 -5.69
CA THR A 188 6.27 15.40 -5.20
C THR A 188 5.23 16.14 -6.04
N LYS A 189 5.28 15.99 -7.39
CA LYS A 189 4.32 16.67 -8.28
C LYS A 189 2.89 16.16 -8.10
N VAL A 190 2.73 14.82 -7.91
CA VAL A 190 1.40 14.24 -7.69
C VAL A 190 0.87 14.64 -6.32
N MET A 191 1.65 14.50 -5.25
CA MET A 191 1.24 14.91 -3.90
C MET A 191 0.88 16.39 -3.80
N ALA A 192 1.57 17.27 -4.57
CA ALA A 192 1.25 18.69 -4.61
C ALA A 192 -0.02 19.02 -5.41
N ALA A 193 -0.48 18.12 -6.27
CA ALA A 193 -1.62 18.33 -7.17
C ALA A 193 -2.88 17.58 -6.75
N THR A 194 -2.79 16.65 -5.79
CA THR A 194 -3.89 15.74 -5.40
C THR A 194 -3.94 15.57 -3.87
N ASP A 195 -5.02 14.99 -3.39
CA ASP A 195 -5.20 14.61 -1.99
C ASP A 195 -4.86 13.12 -1.75
N LEU A 196 -4.19 12.44 -2.71
CA LEU A 196 -3.81 11.04 -2.56
C LEU A 196 -2.83 10.86 -1.40
N LEU A 197 -3.15 9.97 -0.49
CA LEU A 197 -2.22 9.53 0.56
C LEU A 197 -1.06 8.77 -0.08
N TRP A 198 0.18 9.06 0.36
CA TRP A 198 1.36 8.48 -0.23
C TRP A 198 2.09 7.58 0.74
N PHE A 199 2.31 6.32 0.35
CA PHE A 199 3.06 5.35 1.13
C PHE A 199 4.33 4.94 0.40
N SER A 200 5.45 4.87 1.12
CA SER A 200 6.63 4.22 0.59
C SER A 200 6.37 2.73 0.38
N GLY A 201 6.63 2.23 -0.81
CA GLY A 201 6.64 0.80 -1.13
C GLY A 201 8.04 0.23 -1.25
N GLU A 202 9.07 1.06 -0.98
CA GLU A 202 10.48 0.72 -1.01
C GLU A 202 11.12 1.10 0.32
N ASP A 203 11.65 0.13 1.05
CA ASP A 203 12.13 0.31 2.42
C ASP A 203 13.23 1.39 2.51
N ALA A 204 14.16 1.41 1.57
CA ALA A 204 15.24 2.39 1.49
C ALA A 204 14.77 3.82 1.16
N LEU A 205 13.56 4.00 0.65
CA LEU A 205 13.00 5.31 0.30
C LEU A 205 11.99 5.83 1.31
N THR A 206 11.77 5.12 2.41
CA THR A 206 10.74 5.52 3.38
C THR A 206 11.03 6.89 3.99
N LEU A 207 12.24 7.13 4.52
CA LEU A 207 12.57 8.45 5.07
C LEU A 207 12.55 9.57 4.01
N PRO A 208 13.16 9.43 2.83
CA PRO A 208 13.05 10.44 1.76
C PRO A 208 11.59 10.77 1.38
N LEU A 209 10.72 9.78 1.25
CA LEU A 209 9.31 9.98 0.94
C LEU A 209 8.55 10.66 2.07
N LEU A 210 8.79 10.28 3.33
CA LEU A 210 8.23 10.97 4.51
C LEU A 210 8.64 12.45 4.52
N ALA A 211 9.89 12.76 4.18
CA ALA A 211 10.39 14.13 4.16
C ALA A 211 9.72 15.02 3.10
N ILE A 212 9.14 14.45 2.05
CA ILE A 212 8.42 15.17 1.00
C ILE A 212 6.90 15.06 1.10
N GLY A 213 6.36 14.42 2.16
CA GLY A 213 4.92 14.42 2.45
C GLY A 213 4.22 13.07 2.42
N ALA A 214 4.94 11.95 2.27
CA ALA A 214 4.33 10.64 2.45
C ALA A 214 3.84 10.45 3.89
N VAL A 215 2.76 9.69 4.04
CA VAL A 215 2.11 9.48 5.35
C VAL A 215 2.65 8.26 6.10
N GLY A 216 3.25 7.30 5.39
CA GLY A 216 3.69 6.05 5.99
C GLY A 216 4.43 5.14 5.01
N THR A 217 4.51 3.87 5.36
CA THR A 217 5.20 2.84 4.58
C THR A 217 4.35 1.57 4.45
N VAL A 218 4.53 0.87 3.32
CA VAL A 218 4.12 -0.53 3.14
C VAL A 218 5.40 -1.34 2.94
N SER A 219 6.00 -1.73 4.05
CA SER A 219 7.34 -2.30 4.17
C SER A 219 7.36 -3.82 3.89
N VAL A 220 8.52 -4.35 3.54
CA VAL A 220 8.85 -5.77 3.65
C VAL A 220 9.70 -6.01 4.90
N VAL A 221 10.67 -5.14 5.17
CA VAL A 221 11.52 -5.18 6.37
C VAL A 221 10.71 -5.02 7.66
N GLY A 222 9.50 -4.46 7.56
CA GLY A 222 8.54 -4.38 8.68
C GLY A 222 8.30 -5.69 9.41
N HIS A 223 8.43 -6.86 8.77
CA HIS A 223 8.33 -8.16 9.44
C HIS A 223 9.27 -8.29 10.67
N VAL A 224 10.39 -7.60 10.66
CA VAL A 224 11.41 -7.67 11.72
C VAL A 224 11.72 -6.31 12.35
N ALA A 225 11.23 -5.21 11.77
CA ALA A 225 11.59 -3.85 12.16
C ALA A 225 10.39 -2.89 12.25
N GLY A 226 9.17 -3.39 12.49
CA GLY A 226 7.97 -2.56 12.57
C GLY A 226 8.07 -1.44 13.61
N ALA A 227 8.56 -1.75 14.81
CA ALA A 227 8.75 -0.75 15.87
C ALA A 227 9.74 0.37 15.48
N GLN A 228 10.77 0.04 14.69
CA GLN A 228 11.73 1.03 14.18
C GLN A 228 11.08 1.95 13.14
N TYR A 229 10.23 1.42 12.24
CA TYR A 229 9.46 2.25 11.32
C TYR A 229 8.50 3.18 12.08
N ALA A 230 7.80 2.68 13.07
CA ALA A 230 6.93 3.50 13.91
C ALA A 230 7.73 4.63 14.60
N ALA A 231 8.91 4.31 15.15
CA ALA A 231 9.78 5.29 15.78
C ALA A 231 10.32 6.32 14.78
N MET A 232 10.70 5.90 13.57
CA MET A 232 11.18 6.79 12.49
C MET A 232 10.08 7.76 12.05
N ILE A 233 8.87 7.28 11.82
CA ILE A 233 7.71 8.10 11.47
C ILE A 233 7.43 9.11 12.58
N ALA A 234 7.40 8.66 13.83
CA ALA A 234 7.20 9.55 14.98
C ALA A 234 8.31 10.61 15.15
N ALA A 235 9.55 10.29 14.77
CA ALA A 235 10.65 11.26 14.77
C ALA A 235 10.45 12.33 13.69
N VAL A 236 10.04 11.93 12.46
CA VAL A 236 9.69 12.88 11.39
C VAL A 236 8.57 13.80 11.84
N ASP A 237 7.52 13.27 12.49
CA ASP A 237 6.37 14.02 13.00
C ASP A 237 6.76 15.13 13.97
N ARG A 238 7.76 14.86 14.80
CA ARG A 238 8.30 15.84 15.76
C ARG A 238 9.33 16.79 15.13
N GLY A 239 9.66 16.64 13.86
CA GLY A 239 10.72 17.40 13.18
C GLY A 239 12.14 16.97 13.57
N ASP A 240 12.30 15.82 14.23
CA ASP A 240 13.60 15.26 14.63
C ASP A 240 14.21 14.43 13.50
N LEU A 241 14.68 15.13 12.47
CA LEU A 241 15.31 14.49 11.32
C LEU A 241 16.65 13.82 11.68
N THR A 242 17.29 14.22 12.77
CA THR A 242 18.54 13.58 13.23
C THR A 242 18.26 12.17 13.71
N GLU A 243 17.25 12.00 14.55
CA GLU A 243 16.85 10.68 15.02
C GLU A 243 16.23 9.85 13.89
N ALA A 244 15.38 10.45 13.04
CA ALA A 244 14.79 9.75 11.90
C ALA A 244 15.89 9.18 10.97
N ARG A 245 16.95 9.96 10.68
CA ARG A 245 18.08 9.52 9.87
C ARG A 245 18.86 8.39 10.57
N ARG A 246 19.14 8.51 11.86
CA ARG A 246 19.83 7.47 12.63
C ARG A 246 19.11 6.12 12.56
N ILE A 247 17.76 6.14 12.67
CA ILE A 247 16.94 4.93 12.53
C ILE A 247 17.01 4.40 11.10
N HIS A 248 16.87 5.27 10.13
CA HIS A 248 16.92 4.92 8.70
C HIS A 248 18.24 4.23 8.32
N GLU A 249 19.38 4.81 8.74
CA GLU A 249 20.72 4.25 8.49
C GLU A 249 20.90 2.85 9.11
N ALA A 250 20.19 2.54 10.20
CA ALA A 250 20.21 1.22 10.82
C ALA A 250 19.29 0.19 10.15
N LEU A 251 18.36 0.63 9.30
CA LEU A 251 17.40 -0.22 8.59
C LEU A 251 17.86 -0.63 7.18
N ILE A 252 18.86 0.06 6.63
CA ILE A 252 19.43 -0.18 5.30
C ILE A 252 20.76 -0.91 5.41
#